data_b7a9940325fccd45bacc970bb40fb0c6
#
_entry.id   b7a9940325fccd45bacc970bb40fb0c6
#
_cell.length_a   1.000
_cell.length_b   1.000
_cell.length_c   1.000
_cell.angle_alpha   90.00
_cell.angle_beta   90.00
_cell.angle_gamma   90.00
#
_symmetry.space_group_name_H-M   'P 1'
#
loop_
_entity.id
_entity.type
_entity.pdbx_description
1 polymer ?
#
loop_
_entity_poly.entity_id
_entity_poly.type
_entity_poly.pdbx_seq_one_letter_code
_entity_poly.pdbx_strand_id
1 'polypeptide(L)'
;MGRAGLVLGVAMLVLGGVLPAEAKPERRCGWLVNPTPANWWLRDRDGEWVLSVQGREPVAGMDEIPDMSTRGWVETNGHYGYGCACLTLETGPGRRVVRVLAAEALPLSRCRADRALPPPG
;
A
#
# COMPACT_ATOMS: atom_id res chain seq x y z
N MET A 1 12.60 60.02 -34.58
CA MET A 1 11.73 58.95 -35.07
C MET A 1 11.88 57.73 -34.17
N GLY A 2 10.99 57.65 -33.21
CA GLY A 2 11.01 56.53 -32.30
C GLY A 2 10.33 55.31 -32.95
N ARG A 3 11.08 54.26 -33.17
CA ARG A 3 10.48 52.96 -33.46
C ARG A 3 10.08 52.34 -32.14
N ALA A 4 8.79 52.35 -31.87
CA ALA A 4 8.28 51.52 -30.79
C ALA A 4 8.47 50.03 -31.14
N GLY A 5 9.48 49.42 -30.58
CA GLY A 5 9.62 47.99 -30.68
C GLY A 5 8.50 47.34 -29.89
N LEU A 6 7.59 46.72 -30.62
CA LEU A 6 6.59 45.87 -29.99
C LEU A 6 7.30 44.62 -29.46
N VAL A 7 7.60 44.61 -28.19
CA VAL A 7 8.06 43.38 -27.53
C VAL A 7 6.80 42.54 -27.38
N LEU A 8 6.57 41.63 -28.32
CA LEU A 8 5.64 40.58 -28.13
C LEU A 8 6.22 39.66 -27.04
N GLY A 9 5.83 39.94 -25.80
CA GLY A 9 6.02 39.00 -24.72
C GLY A 9 5.21 37.76 -25.03
N VAL A 10 5.87 36.70 -25.47
CA VAL A 10 5.24 35.38 -25.53
C VAL A 10 5.00 34.99 -24.08
N ALA A 11 3.79 35.27 -23.61
CA ALA A 11 3.34 34.65 -22.37
C ALA A 11 3.29 33.14 -22.63
N MET A 12 4.34 32.45 -22.26
CA MET A 12 4.30 31.02 -22.17
C MET A 12 3.29 30.68 -21.07
N LEU A 13 2.03 30.41 -21.46
CA LEU A 13 1.10 29.74 -20.61
C LEU A 13 1.68 28.33 -20.39
N VAL A 14 2.45 28.20 -19.33
CA VAL A 14 2.71 26.88 -18.79
C VAL A 14 1.36 26.42 -18.24
N LEU A 15 0.58 25.76 -19.06
CA LEU A 15 -0.46 24.87 -18.58
C LEU A 15 0.26 23.85 -17.74
N GLY A 16 0.45 24.16 -16.45
CA GLY A 16 0.82 23.18 -15.48
C GLY A 16 -0.27 22.13 -15.48
N GLY A 17 -0.16 21.14 -16.38
CA GLY A 17 -0.97 19.97 -16.31
C GLY A 17 -0.77 19.42 -14.90
N VAL A 18 -1.84 19.36 -14.12
CA VAL A 18 -1.85 18.57 -12.89
C VAL A 18 -1.54 17.15 -13.36
N LEU A 19 -0.25 16.77 -13.31
CA LEU A 19 0.12 15.37 -13.47
C LEU A 19 -0.67 14.62 -12.41
N PRO A 20 -1.42 13.56 -12.79
CA PRO A 20 -2.06 12.72 -11.79
C PRO A 20 -0.99 12.32 -10.80
N ALA A 21 -1.28 12.48 -9.52
CA ALA A 21 -0.36 12.09 -8.47
C ALA A 21 0.09 10.66 -8.77
N GLU A 22 1.34 10.50 -9.20
CA GLU A 22 1.91 9.20 -9.45
C GLU A 22 1.83 8.39 -8.16
N ALA A 23 1.41 7.13 -8.28
CA ALA A 23 1.41 6.21 -7.15
C ALA A 23 2.84 6.15 -6.59
N LYS A 24 3.01 6.52 -5.32
CA LYS A 24 4.30 6.51 -4.66
C LYS A 24 4.49 5.18 -3.94
N PRO A 25 5.67 4.55 -4.03
CA PRO A 25 5.97 3.41 -3.19
C PRO A 25 6.02 3.80 -1.71
N GLU A 26 5.33 3.03 -0.89
CA GLU A 26 5.34 3.16 0.56
C GLU A 26 5.62 1.81 1.19
N ARG A 27 6.57 1.79 2.13
CA ARG A 27 6.81 0.59 2.93
C ARG A 27 5.99 0.66 4.19
N ARG A 28 5.11 -0.32 4.38
CA ARG A 28 4.20 -0.44 5.51
C ARG A 28 4.42 -1.77 6.22
N CYS A 29 4.51 -1.73 7.52
CA CYS A 29 4.76 -2.92 8.35
C CYS A 29 3.67 -3.06 9.39
N GLY A 30 3.21 -4.28 9.59
CA GLY A 30 2.18 -4.58 10.56
C GLY A 30 1.63 -6.00 10.44
N TRP A 31 0.38 -6.14 10.83
CA TRP A 31 -0.32 -7.42 10.76
C TRP A 31 -0.88 -7.64 9.36
N LEU A 32 -0.40 -8.67 8.68
CA LEU A 32 -0.98 -9.12 7.43
C LEU A 32 -2.06 -10.14 7.75
N VAL A 33 -3.30 -9.77 7.44
CA VAL A 33 -4.49 -10.50 7.87
C VAL A 33 -5.19 -11.13 6.68
N ASN A 34 -5.44 -12.41 6.76
CA ASN A 34 -6.24 -13.18 5.80
C ASN A 34 -7.24 -14.04 6.58
N PRO A 35 -8.36 -13.45 7.02
CA PRO A 35 -9.29 -14.13 7.93
C PRO A 35 -10.17 -15.18 7.24
N THR A 36 -10.41 -15.01 5.96
CA THR A 36 -11.26 -15.86 5.13
C THR A 36 -10.76 -15.84 3.69
N PRO A 37 -11.20 -16.77 2.82
CA PRO A 37 -10.78 -16.78 1.42
C PRO A 37 -10.94 -15.42 0.75
N ALA A 38 -9.92 -15.01 0.00
CA ALA A 38 -9.88 -13.79 -0.80
C ALA A 38 -9.98 -12.47 -0.02
N ASN A 39 -10.02 -12.47 1.29
CA ASN A 39 -9.97 -11.28 2.11
C ASN A 39 -8.58 -11.09 2.68
N TRP A 40 -7.91 -10.01 2.27
CA TRP A 40 -6.55 -9.68 2.68
C TRP A 40 -6.41 -8.20 2.99
N TRP A 41 -5.78 -7.85 4.10
CA TRP A 41 -5.38 -6.49 4.42
C TRP A 41 -4.15 -6.47 5.29
N LEU A 42 -3.43 -5.36 5.21
CA LEU A 42 -2.36 -5.03 6.14
C LEU A 42 -2.89 -4.04 7.16
N ARG A 43 -2.77 -4.37 8.42
CA ARG A 43 -3.12 -3.47 9.53
C ARG A 43 -1.85 -2.92 10.14
N ASP A 44 -1.56 -1.65 9.85
CA ASP A 44 -0.41 -0.95 10.39
C ASP A 44 -0.83 0.10 11.42
N ARG A 45 0.13 0.93 11.85
CA ARG A 45 -0.12 2.01 12.81
C ARG A 45 -1.15 3.04 12.36
N ASP A 46 -1.33 3.20 11.06
CA ASP A 46 -2.20 4.21 10.46
C ASP A 46 -3.57 3.64 10.07
N GLY A 47 -3.76 2.34 10.17
CA GLY A 47 -5.02 1.66 9.89
C GLY A 47 -4.89 0.50 8.91
N GLU A 48 -5.93 0.28 8.13
CA GLU A 48 -6.00 -0.85 7.20
C GLU A 48 -5.68 -0.44 5.77
N TRP A 49 -4.88 -1.28 5.12
CA TRP A 49 -4.58 -1.22 3.69
C TRP A 49 -5.19 -2.46 3.05
N VAL A 50 -6.29 -2.26 2.36
CA VAL A 50 -7.05 -3.38 1.77
C VAL A 50 -6.37 -3.86 0.49
N LEU A 51 -6.05 -5.14 0.42
CA LEU A 51 -5.37 -5.78 -0.71
C LEU A 51 -6.34 -6.59 -1.55
N SER A 52 -7.30 -7.23 -0.92
CA SER A 52 -8.28 -8.06 -1.59
C SER A 52 -9.56 -8.14 -0.75
N VAL A 53 -10.68 -8.20 -1.44
CA VAL A 53 -12.00 -8.42 -0.84
C VAL A 53 -12.71 -9.48 -1.66
N GLN A 54 -13.34 -10.42 -1.01
CA GLN A 54 -14.11 -11.46 -1.67
C GLN A 54 -15.15 -10.85 -2.60
N GLY A 55 -15.20 -11.36 -3.83
CA GLY A 55 -16.13 -10.89 -4.86
C GLY A 55 -15.61 -9.68 -5.67
N ARG A 56 -14.39 -9.22 -5.41
CA ARG A 56 -13.73 -8.16 -6.17
C ARG A 56 -12.39 -8.63 -6.71
N GLU A 57 -11.91 -7.95 -7.73
CA GLU A 57 -10.57 -8.16 -8.25
C GLU A 57 -9.54 -7.77 -7.19
N PRO A 58 -8.59 -8.65 -6.83
CA PRO A 58 -7.52 -8.29 -5.92
C PRO A 58 -6.59 -7.25 -6.56
N VAL A 59 -5.86 -6.51 -5.73
CA VAL A 59 -4.82 -5.62 -6.24
C VAL A 59 -3.74 -6.42 -6.96
N ALA A 60 -3.06 -5.80 -7.92
CA ALA A 60 -1.95 -6.44 -8.60
C ALA A 60 -0.81 -6.75 -7.63
N GLY A 61 -0.04 -7.80 -7.89
CA GLY A 61 1.14 -8.13 -7.10
C GLY A 61 0.88 -8.96 -5.85
N MET A 62 -0.30 -9.56 -5.70
CA MET A 62 -0.57 -10.45 -4.55
C MET A 62 0.37 -11.66 -4.50
N ASP A 63 0.91 -12.06 -5.63
CA ASP A 63 1.89 -13.14 -5.75
C ASP A 63 3.28 -12.77 -5.17
N GLU A 64 3.53 -11.50 -4.88
CA GLU A 64 4.72 -11.07 -4.16
C GLU A 64 4.68 -11.45 -2.66
N ILE A 65 3.50 -11.77 -2.13
CA ILE A 65 3.36 -12.19 -0.74
C ILE A 65 3.90 -13.61 -0.60
N PRO A 66 4.95 -13.82 0.23
CA PRO A 66 5.53 -15.14 0.40
C PRO A 66 4.65 -16.05 1.23
N ASP A 67 5.06 -17.31 1.36
CA ASP A 67 4.46 -18.22 2.35
C ASP A 67 4.70 -17.67 3.76
N MET A 68 3.66 -17.13 4.35
CA MET A 68 3.72 -16.48 5.66
C MET A 68 3.96 -17.47 6.80
N SER A 69 3.70 -18.75 6.59
CA SER A 69 3.88 -19.78 7.62
C SER A 69 5.36 -19.97 8.02
N THR A 70 6.30 -19.52 7.17
CA THR A 70 7.74 -19.68 7.39
C THR A 70 8.29 -18.83 8.54
N ARG A 71 7.62 -17.74 8.91
CA ARG A 71 8.05 -16.82 9.97
C ARG A 71 7.11 -16.76 11.16
N GLY A 72 6.05 -17.50 11.09
CA GLY A 72 5.01 -17.56 12.10
C GLY A 72 3.69 -17.05 11.56
N TRP A 73 2.68 -17.86 11.77
CA TRP A 73 1.31 -17.59 11.36
C TRP A 73 0.38 -18.01 12.48
N VAL A 74 -0.57 -17.16 12.82
CA VAL A 74 -1.60 -17.48 13.82
C VAL A 74 -2.86 -17.86 13.09
N GLU A 75 -3.24 -19.12 13.21
CA GLU A 75 -4.48 -19.64 12.61
C GLU A 75 -5.68 -19.21 13.45
N THR A 76 -6.66 -18.61 12.80
CA THR A 76 -7.91 -18.16 13.44
C THR A 76 -9.14 -18.85 12.87
N ASN A 77 -9.02 -19.37 11.65
CA ASN A 77 -10.10 -20.08 10.95
C ASN A 77 -9.48 -21.10 9.99
N GLY A 78 -9.30 -22.33 10.43
CA GLY A 78 -8.53 -23.31 9.67
C GLY A 78 -7.11 -22.83 9.46
N HIS A 79 -6.66 -22.73 8.21
CA HIS A 79 -5.35 -22.19 7.87
C HIS A 79 -5.37 -20.66 7.62
N TYR A 80 -6.54 -20.03 7.68
CA TYR A 80 -6.65 -18.58 7.62
C TYR A 80 -6.27 -17.96 8.96
N GLY A 81 -5.76 -16.73 8.91
CA GLY A 81 -5.31 -16.08 10.14
C GLY A 81 -4.52 -14.81 9.86
N TYR A 82 -3.44 -14.63 10.58
CA TYR A 82 -2.59 -13.45 10.41
C TYR A 82 -1.12 -13.75 10.70
N GLY A 83 -0.27 -12.91 10.15
CA GLY A 83 1.17 -12.90 10.41
C GLY A 83 1.71 -11.50 10.44
N CYS A 84 3.01 -11.37 10.67
CA CYS A 84 3.71 -10.09 10.67
C CYS A 84 4.45 -9.91 9.37
N ALA A 85 4.31 -8.75 8.74
CA ALA A 85 4.94 -8.49 7.45
C ALA A 85 5.25 -7.00 7.24
N CYS A 86 6.22 -6.75 6.36
CA CYS A 86 6.35 -5.46 5.71
C CYS A 86 5.98 -5.62 4.24
N LEU A 87 5.14 -4.73 3.75
CA LEU A 87 4.78 -4.65 2.34
C LEU A 87 5.29 -3.34 1.76
N THR A 88 5.81 -3.40 0.54
CA THR A 88 6.02 -2.21 -0.26
C THR A 88 4.85 -2.08 -1.21
N LEU A 89 4.10 -1.00 -1.08
CA LEU A 89 2.85 -0.77 -1.78
C LEU A 89 2.95 0.45 -2.69
N GLU A 90 2.42 0.35 -3.90
CA GLU A 90 2.03 1.53 -4.64
C GLU A 90 0.66 1.96 -4.13
N THR A 91 0.55 3.23 -3.72
CA THR A 91 -0.68 3.78 -3.16
C THR A 91 -1.18 4.94 -4.02
N GLY A 92 -2.48 5.12 -4.01
CA GLY A 92 -3.17 6.21 -4.66
C GLY A 92 -3.97 7.06 -3.66
N PRO A 93 -4.77 8.02 -4.14
CA PRO A 93 -5.59 8.86 -3.28
C PRO A 93 -6.51 8.05 -2.38
N GLY A 94 -6.75 8.54 -1.15
CA GLY A 94 -7.66 7.90 -0.21
C GLY A 94 -7.14 6.57 0.35
N ARG A 95 -5.83 6.40 0.45
CA ARG A 95 -5.20 5.17 0.96
C ARG A 95 -5.49 3.94 0.09
N ARG A 96 -5.81 4.15 -1.16
CA ARG A 96 -6.04 3.04 -2.08
C ARG A 96 -4.73 2.33 -2.39
N VAL A 97 -4.70 1.03 -2.26
CA VAL A 97 -3.59 0.21 -2.73
C VAL A 97 -3.78 -0.08 -4.21
N VAL A 98 -2.77 0.26 -5.00
CA VAL A 98 -2.77 0.00 -6.45
C VAL A 98 -2.08 -1.33 -6.74
N ARG A 99 -0.96 -1.60 -6.05
CA ARG A 99 -0.15 -2.80 -6.29
C ARG A 99 0.70 -3.13 -5.08
N VAL A 100 0.93 -4.42 -4.86
CA VAL A 100 2.00 -4.91 -3.99
C VAL A 100 3.26 -5.05 -4.81
N LEU A 101 4.31 -4.32 -4.46
CA LEU A 101 5.60 -4.36 -5.16
C LEU A 101 6.56 -5.37 -4.55
N ALA A 102 6.52 -5.52 -3.24
CA ALA A 102 7.35 -6.46 -2.50
C ALA A 102 6.68 -6.79 -1.16
N ALA A 103 7.01 -7.94 -0.62
CA ALA A 103 6.53 -8.38 0.68
C ALA A 103 7.63 -9.16 1.40
N GLU A 104 7.74 -8.93 2.69
CA GLU A 104 8.66 -9.62 3.57
C GLU A 104 7.92 -10.14 4.79
N ALA A 105 7.95 -11.45 5.01
CA ALA A 105 7.44 -12.06 6.22
C ALA A 105 8.38 -11.77 7.38
N LEU A 106 7.85 -11.31 8.50
CA LEU A 106 8.59 -11.02 9.72
C LEU A 106 8.19 -12.01 10.82
N PRO A 107 9.07 -12.23 11.82
CA PRO A 107 8.67 -12.96 13.02
C PRO A 107 7.50 -12.25 13.71
N LEU A 108 6.58 -13.02 14.27
CA LEU A 108 5.42 -12.48 15.01
C LEU A 108 5.85 -11.53 16.15
N SER A 109 6.99 -11.78 16.75
CA SER A 109 7.54 -10.95 17.82
C SER A 109 7.75 -9.49 17.43
N ARG A 110 8.02 -9.22 16.16
CA ARG A 110 8.19 -7.84 15.67
C ARG A 110 6.90 -7.05 15.76
N CYS A 111 5.79 -7.64 15.35
CA CYS A 111 4.49 -6.99 15.48
C CYS A 111 4.00 -6.94 16.92
N ARG A 112 4.22 -8.00 17.69
CA ARG A 112 3.83 -8.05 19.11
C ARG A 112 4.56 -7.01 19.96
N ALA A 113 5.80 -6.68 19.60
CA ALA A 113 6.60 -5.67 20.29
C ALA A 113 6.25 -4.24 19.86
N ASP A 114 5.57 -4.05 18.76
CA ASP A 114 5.22 -2.73 18.24
C ASP A 114 3.92 -2.23 18.89
N ARG A 115 4.09 -1.34 19.87
CA ARG A 115 2.97 -0.76 20.62
C ARG A 115 2.09 0.18 19.79
N ALA A 116 2.56 0.63 18.64
CA ALA A 116 1.79 1.49 17.75
C ALA A 116 0.78 0.70 16.90
N LEU A 117 0.92 -0.63 16.84
CA LEU A 117 0.00 -1.47 16.09
C LEU A 117 -1.29 -1.72 16.86
N PRO A 118 -2.46 -1.62 16.18
CA PRO A 118 -3.71 -2.11 16.74
C PRO A 118 -3.68 -3.66 16.82
N PRO A 119 -4.63 -4.28 17.52
CA PRO A 119 -4.77 -5.73 17.51
C PRO A 119 -4.95 -6.26 16.07
N PRO A 120 -4.49 -7.49 15.77
CA PRO A 120 -4.57 -8.05 14.41
C PRO A 120 -5.99 -8.38 13.95
N GLY A 121 -6.94 -8.53 14.84
CA GLY A 121 -8.32 -8.87 14.49
C GLY A 121 -9.36 -8.32 15.39
#